data_08edbe48627bb69a530d5e38c6404d21
#
_entry.id   08edbe48627bb69a530d5e38c6404d21
#
_cell.length_a   1.000
_cell.length_b   1.000
_cell.length_c   1.000
_cell.angle_alpha   90.00
_cell.angle_beta   90.00
_cell.angle_gamma   90.00
#
_symmetry.space_group_name_H-M   'P 1'
#
loop_
_entity.id
_entity.type
_entity.pdbx_description
1 polymer ?
#
loop_
_entity_poly.entity_id
_entity_poly.type
_entity_poly.pdbx_seq_one_letter_code
_entity_poly.pdbx_strand_id
1 'polypeptide(L)'
;MITSFRMGLALLGMFAVASMTPAVAQTPSPPGAKVYFINLKDGAEVTSPFLVQFGLSGMGVAPAGVEKPNTGHHHLLIDTKLTAEQIKEAIPADDTHRHFGGGQTEAMVTLPKGKHTLQLVFADWTHIPHVPPVMSEPITITVR
;
A
#
# COMPACT_ATOMS: atom_id res chain seq x y z
N MET A 1 -65.93 -18.38 -41.38
CA MET A 1 -64.47 -18.69 -41.39
C MET A 1 -63.76 -17.61 -40.60
N ILE A 2 -63.31 -17.90 -39.35
CA ILE A 2 -62.64 -16.94 -38.50
C ILE A 2 -61.21 -17.48 -38.29
N THR A 3 -60.24 -16.77 -38.91
CA THR A 3 -58.81 -17.12 -38.83
C THR A 3 -58.19 -16.40 -37.62
N SER A 4 -57.87 -17.14 -36.58
CA SER A 4 -57.18 -16.62 -35.39
C SER A 4 -55.70 -16.44 -35.68
N PHE A 5 -55.20 -15.22 -35.60
CA PHE A 5 -53.80 -14.87 -35.70
C PHE A 5 -53.17 -14.95 -34.29
N ARG A 6 -52.28 -15.93 -34.04
CA ARG A 6 -51.54 -16.08 -32.80
C ARG A 6 -50.23 -15.24 -32.91
N MET A 7 -50.19 -14.16 -32.18
CA MET A 7 -49.01 -13.34 -32.03
C MET A 7 -48.09 -13.98 -30.98
N GLY A 8 -46.96 -14.56 -31.43
CA GLY A 8 -45.94 -15.09 -30.58
C GLY A 8 -45.07 -13.96 -30.00
N LEU A 9 -45.09 -13.86 -28.66
CA LEU A 9 -44.24 -12.92 -27.92
C LEU A 9 -42.84 -13.54 -27.76
N ALA A 10 -41.85 -13.06 -28.49
CA ALA A 10 -40.45 -13.45 -28.32
C ALA A 10 -39.86 -12.70 -27.12
N LEU A 11 -39.58 -13.38 -26.01
CA LEU A 11 -38.79 -12.85 -24.90
C LEU A 11 -37.32 -12.81 -25.33
N LEU A 12 -36.78 -11.63 -25.57
CA LEU A 12 -35.35 -11.42 -25.71
C LEU A 12 -34.74 -11.45 -24.30
N GLY A 13 -34.10 -12.55 -23.94
CA GLY A 13 -33.31 -12.66 -22.72
C GLY A 13 -32.02 -11.84 -22.83
N MET A 14 -31.95 -10.74 -22.09
CA MET A 14 -30.75 -9.89 -22.01
C MET A 14 -29.75 -10.57 -21.05
N PHE A 15 -28.76 -11.28 -21.60
CA PHE A 15 -27.63 -11.79 -20.81
C PHE A 15 -26.73 -10.61 -20.43
N ALA A 16 -26.75 -10.23 -19.15
CA ALA A 16 -25.78 -9.31 -18.59
C ALA A 16 -24.43 -10.04 -18.45
N VAL A 17 -23.49 -9.73 -19.32
CA VAL A 17 -22.09 -10.19 -19.18
C VAL A 17 -21.47 -9.35 -18.08
N ALA A 18 -21.32 -9.93 -16.89
CA ALA A 18 -20.55 -9.32 -15.82
C ALA A 18 -19.06 -9.30 -16.24
N SER A 19 -18.54 -8.12 -16.53
CA SER A 19 -17.11 -7.92 -16.79
C SER A 19 -16.35 -8.15 -15.47
N MET A 20 -15.76 -9.33 -15.30
CA MET A 20 -14.80 -9.59 -14.23
C MET A 20 -13.49 -8.88 -14.59
N THR A 21 -13.22 -7.74 -13.96
CA THR A 21 -11.88 -7.17 -13.98
C THR A 21 -10.93 -8.15 -13.28
N PRO A 22 -9.80 -8.57 -13.90
CA PRO A 22 -8.86 -9.42 -13.22
C PRO A 22 -8.31 -8.68 -12.00
N ALA A 23 -8.42 -9.28 -10.82
CA ALA A 23 -7.74 -8.79 -9.64
C ALA A 23 -6.22 -8.87 -9.91
N VAL A 24 -5.51 -7.75 -9.75
CA VAL A 24 -4.05 -7.74 -9.85
C VAL A 24 -3.53 -8.63 -8.72
N ALA A 25 -2.79 -9.69 -9.08
CA ALA A 25 -2.20 -10.57 -8.07
C ALA A 25 -1.11 -9.81 -7.31
N GLN A 26 -1.14 -9.86 -5.97
CA GLN A 26 -0.11 -9.25 -5.15
C GLN A 26 1.25 -9.91 -5.41
N THR A 27 2.32 -9.12 -5.44
CA THR A 27 3.69 -9.60 -5.63
C THR A 27 4.17 -10.33 -4.37
N PRO A 28 4.76 -11.54 -4.49
CA PRO A 28 5.26 -12.27 -3.33
C PRO A 28 6.47 -11.58 -2.71
N SER A 29 6.59 -11.63 -1.37
CA SER A 29 7.81 -11.27 -0.65
C SER A 29 8.63 -12.53 -0.31
N PRO A 30 9.97 -12.48 -0.34
CA PRO A 30 10.80 -13.60 0.07
C PRO A 30 10.71 -13.84 1.58
N PRO A 31 10.89 -15.09 2.06
CA PRO A 31 10.91 -15.40 3.47
C PRO A 31 11.96 -14.57 4.23
N GLY A 32 11.56 -13.99 5.37
CA GLY A 32 12.46 -13.20 6.20
C GLY A 32 12.68 -11.75 5.73
N ALA A 33 11.99 -11.31 4.68
CA ALA A 33 11.99 -9.90 4.28
C ALA A 33 11.48 -9.01 5.43
N LYS A 34 12.19 -7.92 5.70
CA LYS A 34 11.87 -6.99 6.80
C LYS A 34 12.11 -5.55 6.38
N VAL A 35 11.19 -4.67 6.78
CA VAL A 35 11.37 -3.22 6.78
C VAL A 35 11.37 -2.74 8.25
N TYR A 36 12.22 -1.77 8.58
CA TYR A 36 12.37 -1.29 9.95
C TYR A 36 12.91 0.14 10.01
N PHE A 37 12.68 0.84 11.12
CA PHE A 37 13.28 2.14 11.37
C PHE A 37 14.74 1.95 11.81
N ILE A 38 15.68 2.71 11.20
CA ILE A 38 17.11 2.65 11.56
C ILE A 38 17.41 3.55 12.76
N ASN A 39 16.93 4.79 12.72
CA ASN A 39 17.30 5.84 13.68
C ASN A 39 16.20 6.21 14.68
N LEU A 40 15.00 5.63 14.54
CA LEU A 40 13.88 5.85 15.46
C LEU A 40 13.46 4.55 16.14
N LYS A 41 12.97 4.67 17.36
CA LYS A 41 12.40 3.57 18.14
C LYS A 41 11.12 4.02 18.82
N ASP A 42 10.35 3.07 19.29
CA ASP A 42 9.15 3.36 20.09
C ASP A 42 9.48 4.22 21.30
N GLY A 43 8.68 5.26 21.56
CA GLY A 43 8.90 6.23 22.63
C GLY A 43 9.93 7.33 22.30
N ALA A 44 10.48 7.40 21.09
CA ALA A 44 11.45 8.43 20.73
C ALA A 44 10.86 9.85 20.83
N GLU A 45 11.69 10.80 21.26
CA GLU A 45 11.39 12.24 21.24
C GLU A 45 12.19 12.91 20.14
N VAL A 46 11.56 13.71 19.33
CA VAL A 46 12.16 14.40 18.18
C VAL A 46 11.74 15.86 18.10
N THR A 47 12.54 16.66 17.41
CA THR A 47 12.19 18.04 17.05
C THR A 47 11.91 18.10 15.56
N SER A 48 10.76 18.64 15.17
CA SER A 48 10.37 18.79 13.77
C SER A 48 11.09 19.96 13.10
N PRO A 49 11.60 19.81 11.85
CA PRO A 49 11.61 18.57 11.06
C PRO A 49 12.66 17.58 11.56
N PHE A 50 12.42 16.27 11.36
CA PHE A 50 13.33 15.21 11.78
C PHE A 50 13.60 14.21 10.66
N LEU A 51 14.79 13.59 10.69
CA LEU A 51 15.17 12.56 9.73
C LEU A 51 14.53 11.22 10.13
N VAL A 52 13.97 10.52 9.14
CA VAL A 52 13.54 9.14 9.25
C VAL A 52 14.34 8.29 8.27
N GLN A 53 15.04 7.29 8.75
CA GLN A 53 15.84 6.37 7.93
C GLN A 53 15.16 5.01 7.87
N PHE A 54 15.01 4.49 6.66
CA PHE A 54 14.28 3.26 6.36
C PHE A 54 15.26 2.11 6.14
N GLY A 55 15.20 1.10 7.02
CA GLY A 55 15.96 -0.13 6.89
C GLY A 55 15.18 -1.18 6.10
N LEU A 56 15.89 -1.97 5.31
CA LEU A 56 15.34 -3.09 4.55
C LEU A 56 16.33 -4.24 4.57
N SER A 57 15.83 -5.47 4.76
CA SER A 57 16.60 -6.69 4.59
C SER A 57 15.81 -7.75 3.82
N GLY A 58 16.52 -8.56 3.05
CA GLY A 58 15.94 -9.65 2.25
C GLY A 58 15.30 -9.22 0.94
N MET A 59 15.29 -7.93 0.64
CA MET A 59 14.79 -7.35 -0.62
C MET A 59 15.65 -6.19 -1.08
N GLY A 60 15.46 -5.74 -2.31
CA GLY A 60 16.11 -4.55 -2.87
C GLY A 60 15.14 -3.38 -3.02
N VAL A 61 15.65 -2.15 -2.93
CA VAL A 61 14.88 -0.94 -3.25
C VAL A 61 14.91 -0.71 -4.75
N ALA A 62 13.75 -0.42 -5.34
CA ALA A 62 13.60 0.01 -6.73
C ALA A 62 12.57 1.15 -6.79
N PRO A 63 12.70 2.11 -7.71
CA PRO A 63 11.69 3.13 -7.91
C PRO A 63 10.31 2.56 -8.27
N ALA A 64 9.25 3.28 -7.92
CA ALA A 64 7.89 2.97 -8.38
C ALA A 64 7.85 2.84 -9.92
N GLY A 65 7.07 1.90 -10.43
CA GLY A 65 6.98 1.61 -11.84
C GLY A 65 8.10 0.68 -12.38
N VAL A 66 9.11 0.37 -11.59
CA VAL A 66 10.18 -0.58 -11.97
C VAL A 66 9.81 -1.97 -11.49
N GLU A 67 9.31 -2.80 -12.39
CA GLU A 67 8.97 -4.19 -12.10
C GLU A 67 10.24 -5.05 -12.07
N LYS A 68 10.60 -5.52 -10.87
CA LYS A 68 11.73 -6.43 -10.66
C LYS A 68 11.42 -7.35 -9.46
N PRO A 69 11.65 -8.67 -9.58
CA PRO A 69 11.44 -9.61 -8.49
C PRO A 69 12.20 -9.22 -7.23
N ASN A 70 11.56 -9.38 -6.07
CA ASN A 70 12.12 -9.10 -4.75
C ASN A 70 12.57 -7.64 -4.56
N THR A 71 11.88 -6.71 -5.21
CA THR A 71 12.12 -5.28 -5.04
C THR A 71 10.83 -4.51 -4.80
N GLY A 72 10.97 -3.30 -4.30
CA GLY A 72 9.87 -2.38 -4.07
C GLY A 72 10.39 -1.04 -3.57
N HIS A 73 9.49 -0.23 -3.02
CA HIS A 73 9.82 1.08 -2.46
C HIS A 73 9.08 1.34 -1.14
N HIS A 74 9.61 2.28 -0.38
CA HIS A 74 9.11 2.59 0.95
C HIS A 74 7.87 3.47 0.93
N HIS A 75 6.96 3.19 1.86
CA HIS A 75 5.87 4.06 2.29
C HIS A 75 5.96 4.27 3.80
N LEU A 76 5.54 5.43 4.29
CA LEU A 76 5.44 5.75 5.71
C LEU A 76 4.00 6.11 6.04
N LEU A 77 3.39 5.34 6.91
CA LEU A 77 2.09 5.63 7.49
C LEU A 77 2.28 6.52 8.72
N ILE A 78 1.49 7.60 8.81
CA ILE A 78 1.52 8.58 9.89
C ILE A 78 0.12 8.68 10.47
N ASP A 79 -0.04 8.34 11.75
CA ASP A 79 -1.32 8.38 12.49
C ASP A 79 -2.46 7.59 11.82
N THR A 80 -2.10 6.59 11.04
CA THR A 80 -3.03 5.70 10.34
C THR A 80 -2.47 4.28 10.25
N LYS A 81 -3.29 3.35 9.81
CA LYS A 81 -2.91 1.96 9.53
C LYS A 81 -3.70 1.44 8.34
N LEU A 82 -3.15 0.49 7.62
CA LEU A 82 -3.88 -0.21 6.56
C LEU A 82 -4.82 -1.27 7.15
N THR A 83 -6.04 -1.33 6.65
CA THR A 83 -6.97 -2.44 6.93
C THR A 83 -6.59 -3.69 6.16
N ALA A 84 -7.23 -4.83 6.48
CA ALA A 84 -7.01 -6.10 5.77
C ALA A 84 -7.38 -6.01 4.27
N GLU A 85 -8.31 -5.13 3.89
CA GLU A 85 -8.68 -4.87 2.51
C GLU A 85 -7.65 -3.95 1.85
N GLN A 86 -7.26 -2.86 2.50
CA GLN A 86 -6.29 -1.89 1.97
C GLN A 86 -4.89 -2.48 1.74
N ILE A 87 -4.50 -3.51 2.51
CA ILE A 87 -3.24 -4.24 2.27
C ILE A 87 -3.22 -4.91 0.88
N LYS A 88 -4.36 -5.13 0.25
CA LYS A 88 -4.49 -5.76 -1.08
C LYS A 88 -4.59 -4.77 -2.23
N GLU A 89 -4.57 -3.49 -1.92
CA GLU A 89 -4.76 -2.39 -2.86
C GLU A 89 -3.54 -1.46 -2.88
N ALA A 90 -3.47 -0.63 -3.91
CA ALA A 90 -2.43 0.39 -3.99
C ALA A 90 -2.56 1.40 -2.84
N ILE A 91 -1.46 1.61 -2.11
CA ILE A 91 -1.41 2.60 -1.03
C ILE A 91 -1.57 4.00 -1.63
N PRO A 92 -2.51 4.82 -1.15
CA PRO A 92 -2.65 6.20 -1.60
C PRO A 92 -1.40 7.03 -1.24
N ALA A 93 -1.23 8.17 -1.89
CA ALA A 93 -0.20 9.15 -1.56
C ALA A 93 -0.88 10.43 -1.04
N ASP A 94 -0.82 10.65 0.27
CA ASP A 94 -1.41 11.80 0.96
C ASP A 94 -0.60 12.16 2.23
N ASP A 95 -1.12 13.03 3.07
CA ASP A 95 -0.42 13.48 4.28
C ASP A 95 -0.20 12.38 5.32
N THR A 96 -1.04 11.36 5.35
CA THR A 96 -0.96 10.21 6.26
C THR A 96 -0.32 8.97 5.63
N HIS A 97 -0.18 8.94 4.30
CA HIS A 97 0.44 7.88 3.53
C HIS A 97 1.55 8.46 2.65
N ARG A 98 2.73 8.66 3.24
CA ARG A 98 3.87 9.22 2.52
C ARG A 98 4.49 8.20 1.58
N HIS A 99 4.70 8.60 0.34
CA HIS A 99 5.19 7.76 -0.74
C HIS A 99 6.62 8.15 -1.15
N PHE A 100 7.52 7.18 -1.21
CA PHE A 100 8.94 7.37 -1.55
C PHE A 100 9.29 6.64 -2.85
N GLY A 101 8.55 6.97 -3.91
CA GLY A 101 8.60 6.29 -5.20
C GLY A 101 9.86 6.49 -6.03
N GLY A 102 10.76 7.39 -5.63
CA GLY A 102 12.07 7.56 -6.26
C GLY A 102 13.14 6.57 -5.78
N GLY A 103 12.80 5.65 -4.87
CA GLY A 103 13.76 4.75 -4.26
C GLY A 103 14.50 5.33 -3.05
N GLN A 104 13.94 6.36 -2.44
CA GLN A 104 14.51 6.98 -1.23
C GLN A 104 14.55 5.97 -0.09
N THR A 105 15.64 6.00 0.68
CA THR A 105 15.85 5.19 1.89
C THR A 105 15.83 6.02 3.17
N GLU A 106 15.61 7.32 3.04
CA GLU A 106 15.44 8.26 4.15
C GLU A 106 14.66 9.50 3.69
N ALA A 107 14.08 10.21 4.64
CA ALA A 107 13.37 11.46 4.38
C ALA A 107 13.34 12.37 5.60
N MET A 108 13.31 13.69 5.36
CA MET A 108 12.94 14.66 6.39
C MET A 108 11.42 14.71 6.51
N VAL A 109 10.93 14.55 7.73
CA VAL A 109 9.50 14.54 8.05
C VAL A 109 9.18 15.73 8.95
N THR A 110 8.13 16.47 8.58
CA THR A 110 7.61 17.60 9.36
C THR A 110 6.25 17.20 9.92
N LEU A 111 6.11 17.21 11.24
CA LEU A 111 4.86 16.94 11.95
C LEU A 111 4.63 18.02 13.01
N PRO A 112 3.37 18.30 13.36
CA PRO A 112 3.04 19.18 14.48
C PRO A 112 3.52 18.59 15.81
N LYS A 113 3.60 19.43 16.84
CA LYS A 113 3.90 18.98 18.21
C LYS A 113 2.83 18.01 18.70
N GLY A 114 3.26 16.97 19.41
CA GLY A 114 2.38 15.95 19.97
C GLY A 114 2.87 14.54 19.74
N LYS A 115 2.04 13.58 20.10
CA LYS A 115 2.29 12.15 19.86
C LYS A 115 1.82 11.76 18.47
N HIS A 116 2.64 11.00 17.75
CA HIS A 116 2.36 10.46 16.44
C HIS A 116 2.73 8.98 16.37
N THR A 117 1.96 8.21 15.63
CA THR A 117 2.31 6.84 15.28
C THR A 117 2.94 6.81 13.89
N LEU A 118 4.00 6.03 13.73
CA LEU A 118 4.70 5.82 12.47
C LEU A 118 4.78 4.33 12.18
N GLN A 119 4.55 3.92 10.93
CA GLN A 119 4.76 2.55 10.49
C GLN A 119 5.30 2.53 9.06
N LEU A 120 6.31 1.70 8.80
CA LEU A 120 6.83 1.50 7.45
C LEU A 120 6.09 0.37 6.75
N VAL A 121 5.81 0.57 5.47
CA VAL A 121 5.30 -0.44 4.55
C VAL A 121 6.18 -0.46 3.32
N PHE A 122 6.56 -1.65 2.87
CA PHE A 122 7.31 -1.84 1.64
C PHE A 122 6.37 -2.41 0.57
N ALA A 123 6.19 -1.66 -0.52
CA ALA A 123 5.23 -1.98 -1.56
C ALA A 123 5.92 -2.21 -2.91
N ASP A 124 5.27 -2.94 -3.78
CA ASP A 124 5.77 -3.27 -5.11
C ASP A 124 5.70 -2.07 -6.08
N TRP A 125 6.11 -2.31 -7.32
CA TRP A 125 6.16 -1.30 -8.38
C TRP A 125 4.80 -0.63 -8.69
N THR A 126 3.67 -1.25 -8.29
CA THR A 126 2.31 -0.72 -8.41
C THR A 126 1.76 -0.13 -7.12
N HIS A 127 2.59 0.06 -6.08
CA HIS A 127 2.23 0.55 -4.74
C HIS A 127 1.40 -0.44 -3.91
N ILE A 128 1.29 -1.70 -4.33
CA ILE A 128 0.55 -2.71 -3.58
C ILE A 128 1.51 -3.40 -2.60
N PRO A 129 1.15 -3.52 -1.30
CA PRO A 129 1.93 -4.30 -0.34
C PRO A 129 2.15 -5.74 -0.81
N HIS A 130 3.34 -6.29 -0.57
CA HIS A 130 3.69 -7.67 -0.92
C HIS A 130 2.88 -8.70 -0.12
N VAL A 131 2.94 -9.96 -0.55
CA VAL A 131 2.35 -11.12 0.19
C VAL A 131 3.46 -12.13 0.51
N PRO A 132 3.69 -12.43 1.82
CA PRO A 132 3.18 -11.74 3.01
C PRO A 132 3.58 -10.25 3.06
N PRO A 133 2.80 -9.38 3.75
CA PRO A 133 3.11 -7.96 3.84
C PRO A 133 4.47 -7.71 4.52
N VAL A 134 5.28 -6.84 3.93
CA VAL A 134 6.56 -6.39 4.50
C VAL A 134 6.31 -5.05 5.18
N MET A 135 6.04 -5.11 6.48
CA MET A 135 5.66 -3.97 7.31
C MET A 135 6.46 -3.98 8.60
N SER A 136 6.81 -2.80 9.11
CA SER A 136 7.40 -2.68 10.44
C SER A 136 6.34 -2.80 11.54
N GLU A 137 6.76 -3.07 12.78
CA GLU A 137 5.93 -2.72 13.92
C GLU A 137 5.69 -1.21 13.92
N PRO A 138 4.48 -0.75 14.32
CA PRO A 138 4.23 0.67 14.53
C PRO A 138 5.03 1.17 15.73
N ILE A 139 5.58 2.36 15.63
CA ILE A 139 6.21 3.06 16.74
C ILE A 139 5.45 4.34 17.07
N THR A 140 5.47 4.75 18.34
CA THR A 140 4.94 6.04 18.80
C THR A 140 6.12 6.96 19.09
N ILE A 141 6.09 8.16 18.52
CA ILE A 141 7.07 9.21 18.79
C ILE A 141 6.38 10.43 19.41
N THR A 142 7.15 11.28 20.05
CA THR A 142 6.69 12.59 20.55
C THR A 142 7.48 13.70 19.87
N VAL A 143 6.76 14.59 19.15
CA VAL A 143 7.33 15.82 18.57
C VAL A 143 7.23 16.94 19.62
N ARG A 144 8.37 17.55 19.96
CA ARG A 144 8.50 18.60 20.97
C ARG A 144 8.49 20.02 20.36
#